data_549b93a4d47abd5e7562ab37c9501d3e
#
_entry.id   549b93a4d47abd5e7562ab37c9501d3e
#
_cell.length_a   1.000
_cell.length_b   1.000
_cell.length_c   1.000
_cell.angle_alpha   90.00
_cell.angle_beta   90.00
_cell.angle_gamma   90.00
#
_symmetry.space_group_name_H-M   'P 1'
#
loop_
_entity.id
_entity.type
_entity.pdbx_description
1 polymer ?
#
loop_
_entity_poly.entity_id
_entity_poly.type
_entity_poly.pdbx_seq_one_letter_code
_entity_poly.pdbx_strand_id
1 'polypeptide(L)'
;MSFWEKEFGDADEAEDFAGRKILKCAYGQTTSQFGWDIDHIQPISKGGTDTDSNKQIVHVNTNDEKADKTTFFIDNIKYQVQKTSRSDEDSWANGYDYSNKKYCIVEIEN
;
A
#
# COMPACT_ATOMS: atom_id res chain seq x y z
N MET A 1 17.98 1.69 9.13
CA MET A 1 17.32 1.30 7.86
C MET A 1 16.02 2.09 7.71
N SER A 2 15.84 2.76 6.58
CA SER A 2 14.62 3.52 6.32
C SER A 2 13.43 2.60 6.06
N PHE A 3 12.21 3.15 6.14
CA PHE A 3 11.02 2.33 5.84
C PHE A 3 11.03 1.86 4.38
N TRP A 4 11.48 2.70 3.44
CA TRP A 4 11.65 2.29 2.04
C TRP A 4 12.55 1.04 1.94
N GLU A 5 13.69 1.05 2.62
CA GLU A 5 14.64 -0.07 2.59
C GLU A 5 14.05 -1.34 3.22
N LYS A 6 13.24 -1.20 4.27
CA LYS A 6 12.53 -2.34 4.87
C LYS A 6 11.55 -2.97 3.89
N GLU A 7 10.92 -2.15 3.03
CA GLU A 7 9.90 -2.62 2.08
C GLU A 7 10.50 -3.12 0.77
N PHE A 8 11.51 -2.43 0.24
CA PHE A 8 12.01 -2.65 -1.12
C PHE A 8 13.52 -2.90 -1.20
N GLY A 9 14.20 -3.00 -0.06
CA GLY A 9 15.65 -3.20 -0.06
C GLY A 9 16.38 -1.97 -0.59
N ASP A 10 17.38 -2.19 -1.43
CA ASP A 10 18.20 -1.13 -2.01
C ASP A 10 17.71 -0.63 -3.37
N ALA A 11 16.48 -0.98 -3.76
CA ALA A 11 15.89 -0.52 -5.02
C ALA A 11 15.71 0.99 -5.03
N ASP A 12 15.97 1.62 -6.18
CA ASP A 12 15.74 3.05 -6.38
C ASP A 12 14.32 3.35 -6.85
N GLU A 13 13.61 2.34 -7.36
CA GLU A 13 12.25 2.45 -7.82
C GLU A 13 11.46 1.19 -7.47
N ALA A 14 10.14 1.33 -7.35
CA ALA A 14 9.24 0.23 -7.04
C ALA A 14 7.85 0.55 -7.59
N GLU A 15 6.90 -0.34 -7.34
CA GLU A 15 5.50 -0.11 -7.62
C GLU A 15 4.71 -0.30 -6.33
N ASP A 16 3.65 0.49 -6.16
CA ASP A 16 2.72 0.28 -5.05
C ASP A 16 1.72 -0.84 -5.40
N PHE A 17 0.80 -1.14 -4.46
CA PHE A 17 -0.17 -2.22 -4.68
C PHE A 17 -1.09 -1.98 -5.87
N ALA A 18 -1.26 -0.74 -6.30
CA ALA A 18 -2.08 -0.40 -7.47
C ALA A 18 -1.28 -0.43 -8.78
N GLY A 19 0.01 -0.76 -8.71
CA GLY A 19 0.89 -0.83 -9.87
C GLY A 19 1.48 0.50 -10.29
N ARG A 20 1.35 1.55 -9.48
CA ARG A 20 1.90 2.87 -9.79
C ARG A 20 3.36 2.94 -9.40
N LYS A 21 4.19 3.43 -10.34
CA LYS A 21 5.63 3.57 -10.12
C LYS A 21 5.93 4.69 -9.13
N ILE A 22 6.85 4.40 -8.22
CA ILE A 22 7.34 5.32 -7.19
C ILE A 22 8.86 5.31 -7.18
N LEU A 23 9.48 6.44 -6.85
CA LEU A 23 10.93 6.57 -6.77
C LEU A 23 11.35 6.84 -5.32
N LYS A 24 12.39 6.13 -4.87
CA LYS A 24 12.90 6.25 -3.49
C LYS A 24 13.13 7.71 -3.07
N CYS A 25 13.67 8.54 -3.97
CA CYS A 25 14.00 9.94 -3.67
C CYS A 25 12.78 10.88 -3.61
N ALA A 26 11.57 10.41 -3.90
CA ALA A 26 10.38 11.24 -4.06
C ALA A 26 9.42 11.18 -2.87
N TYR A 27 9.91 10.89 -1.68
CA TYR A 27 9.08 10.85 -0.47
C TYR A 27 8.40 12.19 -0.20
N GLY A 28 7.08 12.14 -0.05
CA GLY A 28 6.27 13.31 0.27
C GLY A 28 6.13 14.33 -0.85
N GLN A 29 6.58 14.03 -2.05
CA GLN A 29 6.53 14.96 -3.19
C GLN A 29 5.19 14.83 -3.90
N THR A 30 4.20 15.56 -3.43
CA THR A 30 2.80 15.46 -3.92
C THR A 30 2.63 15.93 -5.36
N THR A 31 3.56 16.72 -5.89
CA THR A 31 3.52 17.20 -7.28
C THR A 31 4.35 16.37 -8.24
N SER A 32 5.12 15.41 -7.73
CA SER A 32 5.90 14.50 -8.56
C SER A 32 5.01 13.36 -9.07
N GLN A 33 5.19 12.99 -10.33
CA GLN A 33 4.48 11.81 -10.87
C GLN A 33 4.92 10.49 -10.23
N PHE A 34 6.01 10.50 -9.41
CA PHE A 34 6.56 9.32 -8.73
C PHE A 34 6.59 9.48 -7.21
N GLY A 35 5.91 10.50 -6.67
CA GLY A 35 5.87 10.77 -5.24
C GLY A 35 5.14 9.68 -4.47
N TRP A 36 5.57 9.45 -3.22
CA TRP A 36 4.97 8.42 -2.37
C TRP A 36 4.85 8.89 -0.92
N ASP A 37 3.98 8.21 -0.21
CA ASP A 37 3.74 8.39 1.21
C ASP A 37 3.69 7.04 1.91
N ILE A 38 3.76 7.08 3.24
CA ILE A 38 3.52 5.91 4.08
C ILE A 38 2.05 5.92 4.48
N ASP A 39 1.35 4.82 4.24
CA ASP A 39 -0.07 4.66 4.50
C ASP A 39 -0.30 3.55 5.52
N HIS A 40 -1.27 3.73 6.42
CA HIS A 40 -1.75 2.64 7.27
C HIS A 40 -2.67 1.74 6.44
N ILE A 41 -2.31 0.45 6.32
CA ILE A 41 -3.08 -0.50 5.49
C ILE A 41 -4.51 -0.55 6.01
N GLN A 42 -4.67 -0.89 7.30
CA GLN A 42 -5.96 -0.73 7.99
C GLN A 42 -5.96 0.65 8.64
N PRO A 43 -6.91 1.53 8.31
CA PRO A 43 -6.94 2.87 8.89
C PRO A 43 -6.97 2.85 10.41
N ILE A 44 -6.26 3.78 11.04
CA ILE A 44 -6.27 3.94 12.50
C ILE A 44 -7.71 4.14 12.99
N SER A 45 -8.50 4.95 12.28
CA SER A 45 -9.91 5.20 12.61
C SER A 45 -10.78 3.95 12.57
N LYS A 46 -10.28 2.86 12.01
CA LYS A 46 -11.00 1.58 11.87
C LYS A 46 -10.27 0.43 12.56
N GLY A 47 -9.51 0.74 13.59
CA GLY A 47 -8.86 -0.25 14.43
C GLY A 47 -7.45 -0.65 14.01
N GLY A 48 -6.88 0.02 13.04
CA GLY A 48 -5.49 -0.21 12.65
C GLY A 48 -4.50 0.28 13.71
N THR A 49 -3.31 -0.31 13.72
CA THR A 49 -2.25 0.07 14.65
C THR A 49 -1.21 0.96 13.95
N ASP A 50 -0.49 1.77 14.72
CA ASP A 50 0.60 2.62 14.21
C ASP A 50 1.93 1.85 14.31
N THR A 51 2.01 0.71 13.63
CA THR A 51 3.18 -0.16 13.62
C THR A 51 3.59 -0.46 12.19
N ASP A 52 4.87 -0.79 11.98
CA ASP A 52 5.38 -1.13 10.64
C ASP A 52 4.61 -2.29 10.00
N SER A 53 4.09 -3.21 10.83
CA SER A 53 3.27 -4.33 10.32
C SER A 53 1.91 -3.90 9.75
N ASN A 54 1.52 -2.64 9.96
CA ASN A 54 0.30 -2.05 9.41
C ASN A 54 0.59 -0.87 8.47
N LYS A 55 1.82 -0.75 7.98
CA LYS A 55 2.20 0.34 7.09
C LYS A 55 2.66 -0.20 5.74
N GLN A 56 2.44 0.58 4.71
CA GLN A 56 2.87 0.28 3.35
C GLN A 56 3.29 1.58 2.66
N ILE A 57 4.01 1.45 1.55
CA ILE A 57 4.38 2.60 0.73
C ILE A 57 3.45 2.65 -0.47
N VAL A 58 2.84 3.82 -0.70
CA VAL A 58 1.90 4.03 -1.80
C VAL A 58 2.21 5.32 -2.53
N HIS A 59 1.90 5.36 -3.80
CA HIS A 59 1.92 6.59 -4.59
C HIS A 59 0.99 7.63 -3.94
N VAL A 60 1.34 8.91 -4.01
CA VAL A 60 0.53 9.98 -3.40
C VAL A 60 -0.92 9.96 -3.90
N ASN A 61 -1.14 9.66 -5.18
CA ASN A 61 -2.50 9.56 -5.74
C ASN A 61 -3.25 8.35 -5.19
N THR A 62 -2.56 7.23 -5.02
CA THR A 62 -3.15 6.03 -4.42
C THR A 62 -3.56 6.31 -2.97
N ASN A 63 -2.72 7.02 -2.23
CA ASN A 63 -3.03 7.40 -0.86
C ASN A 63 -4.30 8.24 -0.77
N ASP A 64 -4.42 9.24 -1.65
CA ASP A 64 -5.60 10.12 -1.70
C ASP A 64 -6.87 9.33 -2.05
N GLU A 65 -6.78 8.41 -3.00
CA GLU A 65 -7.94 7.64 -3.46
C GLU A 65 -8.39 6.59 -2.44
N LYS A 66 -7.43 5.96 -1.75
CA LYS A 66 -7.72 5.02 -0.68
C LYS A 66 -8.29 5.75 0.54
N ALA A 67 -7.68 6.87 0.94
CA ALA A 67 -8.03 7.61 2.14
C ALA A 67 -8.12 6.68 3.37
N ASP A 68 -9.14 6.82 4.21
CA ASP A 68 -9.37 5.97 5.39
C ASP A 68 -10.37 4.85 5.14
N LYS A 69 -10.48 4.41 3.88
CA LYS A 69 -11.44 3.38 3.48
C LYS A 69 -10.82 1.99 3.55
N THR A 70 -11.65 1.00 3.80
CA THR A 70 -11.26 -0.43 3.77
C THR A 70 -11.71 -1.10 2.48
N THR A 71 -12.62 -0.49 1.73
CA THR A 71 -13.01 -0.89 0.38
C THR A 71 -13.02 0.37 -0.48
N PHE A 72 -12.34 0.33 -1.61
CA PHE A 72 -12.14 1.51 -2.43
C PHE A 72 -11.83 1.12 -3.87
N PHE A 73 -11.94 2.11 -4.78
CA PHE A 73 -11.66 1.93 -6.20
C PHE A 73 -10.46 2.75 -6.63
N ILE A 74 -9.57 2.18 -7.43
CA ILE A 74 -8.48 2.88 -8.12
C ILE A 74 -8.50 2.39 -9.56
N ASP A 75 -8.62 3.32 -10.51
CA ASP A 75 -8.68 3.01 -11.95
C ASP A 75 -9.72 1.94 -12.29
N ASN A 76 -10.91 2.04 -11.68
CA ASN A 76 -12.03 1.12 -11.86
C ASN A 76 -11.81 -0.30 -11.30
N ILE A 77 -10.72 -0.50 -10.57
CA ILE A 77 -10.45 -1.76 -9.89
C ILE A 77 -10.86 -1.62 -8.43
N LYS A 78 -11.63 -2.59 -7.94
CA LYS A 78 -12.09 -2.61 -6.55
C LYS A 78 -11.10 -3.36 -5.67
N TYR A 79 -10.68 -2.72 -4.60
CA TYR A 79 -9.73 -3.28 -3.63
C TYR A 79 -10.37 -3.36 -2.25
N GLN A 80 -9.87 -4.29 -1.44
CA GLN A 80 -10.34 -4.45 -0.07
C GLN A 80 -9.17 -4.76 0.86
N VAL A 81 -9.18 -4.15 2.04
CA VAL A 81 -8.26 -4.50 3.13
C VAL A 81 -8.77 -5.76 3.82
N GLN A 82 -7.90 -6.73 4.03
CA GLN A 82 -8.22 -7.99 4.72
C GLN A 82 -7.11 -8.33 5.70
N LYS A 83 -7.43 -9.17 6.68
CA LYS A 83 -6.38 -9.72 7.57
C LYS A 83 -5.53 -10.69 6.76
N THR A 84 -4.22 -10.55 6.85
CA THR A 84 -3.28 -11.34 6.07
C THR A 84 -3.44 -12.84 6.31
N SER A 85 -3.71 -13.25 7.53
CA SER A 85 -3.89 -14.67 7.88
C SER A 85 -5.13 -15.31 7.26
N ARG A 86 -6.03 -14.51 6.66
CA ARG A 86 -7.27 -14.99 6.03
C ARG A 86 -7.24 -14.88 4.51
N SER A 87 -6.16 -14.33 3.96
CA SER A 87 -6.04 -14.08 2.52
C SER A 87 -5.10 -15.08 1.89
N ASP A 88 -5.43 -15.49 0.68
CA ASP A 88 -4.52 -16.21 -0.19
C ASP A 88 -3.46 -15.22 -0.69
N GLU A 89 -2.18 -15.56 -0.54
CA GLU A 89 -1.08 -14.74 -1.01
C GLU A 89 -1.19 -14.40 -2.50
N ASP A 90 -1.70 -15.33 -3.30
CA ASP A 90 -1.88 -15.12 -4.74
C ASP A 90 -2.92 -14.05 -5.07
N SER A 91 -3.77 -13.68 -4.11
CA SER A 91 -4.79 -12.65 -4.31
C SER A 91 -4.32 -11.24 -3.94
N TRP A 92 -3.10 -11.10 -3.42
CA TRP A 92 -2.56 -9.78 -3.07
C TRP A 92 -2.45 -8.89 -4.31
N ALA A 93 -2.87 -7.65 -4.16
CA ALA A 93 -2.94 -6.71 -5.27
C ALA A 93 -1.57 -6.51 -5.93
N ASN A 94 -1.50 -6.77 -7.23
CA ASN A 94 -0.30 -6.59 -8.07
C ASN A 94 0.97 -7.24 -7.49
N GLY A 95 0.83 -8.28 -6.67
CA GLY A 95 1.97 -9.00 -6.11
C GLY A 95 2.75 -8.23 -5.05
N TYR A 96 2.18 -7.17 -4.48
CA TYR A 96 2.82 -6.45 -3.37
C TYR A 96 3.02 -7.42 -2.19
N ASP A 97 4.20 -7.40 -1.57
CA ASP A 97 4.56 -8.36 -0.52
C ASP A 97 4.00 -7.93 0.84
N TYR A 98 2.94 -8.61 1.28
CA TYR A 98 2.33 -8.40 2.60
C TYR A 98 2.69 -9.49 3.60
N SER A 99 3.70 -10.34 3.32
CA SER A 99 3.99 -11.53 4.12
C SER A 99 4.31 -11.24 5.58
N ASN A 100 4.88 -10.08 5.90
CA ASN A 100 5.20 -9.67 7.27
C ASN A 100 4.26 -8.58 7.80
N LYS A 101 3.09 -8.44 7.18
CA LYS A 101 2.09 -7.45 7.56
C LYS A 101 0.88 -8.09 8.23
N LYS A 102 0.21 -7.36 9.12
CA LYS A 102 -1.05 -7.80 9.77
C LYS A 102 -2.22 -7.77 8.82
N TYR A 103 -2.19 -6.86 7.85
CA TYR A 103 -3.26 -6.66 6.86
C TYR A 103 -2.65 -6.69 5.48
N CYS A 104 -3.49 -6.97 4.50
CA CYS A 104 -3.11 -6.96 3.10
C CYS A 104 -4.19 -6.28 2.28
N ILE A 105 -3.88 -5.98 1.03
CA ILE A 105 -4.86 -5.45 0.08
C ILE A 105 -5.02 -6.45 -1.04
N VAL A 106 -6.27 -6.78 -1.34
CA VAL A 106 -6.62 -7.72 -2.41
C VAL A 106 -7.57 -7.05 -3.40
N GLU A 107 -7.49 -7.50 -4.65
CA GLU A 107 -8.47 -7.14 -5.66
C GLU A 107 -9.70 -8.01 -5.44
N ILE A 108 -10.87 -7.38 -5.48
CA ILE A 108 -12.14 -8.12 -5.38
C ILE A 108 -13.02 -7.80 -6.57
N GLU A 109 -13.99 -8.68 -6.85
CA GLU A 109 -14.92 -8.47 -7.94
C GLU A 109 -15.92 -7.37 -7.61
N ASN A 110 -16.28 -6.65 -8.64
CA ASN A 110 -17.27 -5.58 -8.56
C ASN A 110 -18.69 -6.14 -8.44
#